data_65269168d2536f44caccf0e73045dac5
#
_entry.id   65269168d2536f44caccf0e73045dac5
#
_cell.length_a   1.000
_cell.length_b   1.000
_cell.length_c   1.000
_cell.angle_alpha   90.00
_cell.angle_beta   90.00
_cell.angle_gamma   90.00
#
_symmetry.space_group_name_H-M   'P 1'
#
loop_
_entity.id
_entity.type
_entity.pdbx_description
1 polymer ?
#
loop_
_entity_poly.entity_id
_entity_poly.type
_entity_poly.pdbx_seq_one_letter_code
_entity_poly.pdbx_strand_id
1 'polypeptide(L)'
;MPLIGMASPLYGQLEPSSPSESPNPLVDTTVKPGKMLLFDLEARFAKDVAQRGGAAFADWFAEDGVALGNGVAPVVGRVAIVKSATWTPQSYQLTWTPTDGVMGPSGDIGYTWGHFEGHSKDAAGNPVTTSGRYITIWRKQPDGTWKVALDAGANEPAAAGDCCKLPN
;
A
#
# COMPACT_ATOMS: atom_id res chain seq x y z
N MET A 1 -38.30 -18.24 76.69
CA MET A 1 -37.66 -18.95 75.58
C MET A 1 -37.06 -17.89 74.68
N PRO A 2 -35.76 -17.72 74.60
CA PRO A 2 -35.14 -16.71 73.75
C PRO A 2 -34.77 -17.33 72.41
N LEU A 3 -35.08 -16.57 71.33
CA LEU A 3 -34.69 -16.85 69.94
C LEU A 3 -33.24 -16.44 69.68
N ILE A 4 -32.47 -17.42 69.26
CA ILE A 4 -31.06 -17.23 68.89
C ILE A 4 -30.99 -16.68 67.47
N GLY A 5 -30.50 -15.44 67.28
CA GLY A 5 -30.19 -14.88 66.01
C GLY A 5 -28.85 -15.41 65.44
N MET A 6 -28.89 -16.08 64.29
CA MET A 6 -27.69 -16.47 63.55
C MET A 6 -27.22 -15.32 62.67
N ALA A 7 -26.05 -14.81 62.96
CA ALA A 7 -25.33 -13.88 62.10
C ALA A 7 -24.60 -14.66 61.00
N SER A 8 -24.88 -14.32 59.74
CA SER A 8 -24.15 -14.81 58.58
C SER A 8 -22.89 -13.98 58.37
N PRO A 9 -21.73 -14.60 58.06
CA PRO A 9 -20.54 -13.83 57.70
C PRO A 9 -20.62 -13.31 56.26
N LEU A 10 -20.39 -12.02 56.07
CA LEU A 10 -20.14 -11.41 54.78
C LEU A 10 -18.77 -11.89 54.28
N TYR A 11 -18.77 -12.76 53.29
CA TYR A 11 -17.59 -13.00 52.46
C TYR A 11 -17.46 -11.88 51.44
N GLY A 12 -16.51 -11.00 51.66
CA GLY A 12 -16.07 -10.04 50.66
C GLY A 12 -15.41 -10.79 49.51
N GLN A 13 -16.05 -10.80 48.35
CA GLN A 13 -15.43 -11.24 47.12
C GLN A 13 -14.42 -10.17 46.69
N LEU A 14 -13.15 -10.52 46.75
CA LEU A 14 -12.07 -9.80 46.08
C LEU A 14 -12.19 -10.09 44.58
N GLU A 15 -12.68 -9.15 43.83
CA GLU A 15 -12.61 -9.16 42.36
C GLU A 15 -11.12 -9.19 41.98
N PRO A 16 -10.67 -10.14 41.12
CA PRO A 16 -9.32 -10.10 40.60
C PRO A 16 -9.18 -8.91 39.69
N SER A 17 -8.35 -7.95 40.08
CA SER A 17 -7.93 -6.82 39.25
C SER A 17 -7.32 -7.37 37.96
N SER A 18 -7.95 -7.12 36.82
CA SER A 18 -7.38 -7.40 35.51
C SER A 18 -6.00 -6.72 35.40
N PRO A 19 -4.95 -7.43 34.96
CA PRO A 19 -3.67 -6.78 34.72
C PRO A 19 -3.88 -5.68 33.67
N SER A 20 -3.59 -4.45 34.05
CA SER A 20 -3.44 -3.36 33.11
C SER A 20 -2.29 -3.73 32.17
N GLU A 21 -2.60 -4.15 30.95
CA GLU A 21 -1.60 -4.30 29.91
C GLU A 21 -0.96 -2.91 29.69
N SER A 22 0.27 -2.78 30.12
CA SER A 22 1.11 -1.63 29.75
C SER A 22 1.20 -1.61 28.22
N PRO A 23 0.87 -0.50 27.56
CA PRO A 23 1.02 -0.40 26.11
C PRO A 23 2.48 -0.68 25.74
N ASN A 24 2.68 -1.70 24.90
CA ASN A 24 4.00 -1.99 24.38
C ASN A 24 4.47 -0.79 23.53
N PRO A 25 5.52 -0.06 23.94
CA PRO A 25 5.97 1.13 23.23
C PRO A 25 6.53 0.85 21.82
N LEU A 26 6.65 -0.43 21.44
CA LEU A 26 7.10 -0.86 20.13
C LEU A 26 5.95 -1.09 19.14
N VAL A 27 4.69 -0.97 19.59
CA VAL A 27 3.53 -1.05 18.71
C VAL A 27 2.99 0.35 18.51
N ASP A 28 3.16 0.89 17.31
CA ASP A 28 2.49 2.13 16.93
C ASP A 28 0.97 1.87 16.84
N THR A 29 0.26 2.18 17.91
CA THR A 29 -1.18 1.98 18.03
C THR A 29 -1.99 2.89 17.11
N THR A 30 -1.35 3.85 16.44
CA THR A 30 -2.01 4.73 15.46
C THR A 30 -2.16 4.06 14.10
N VAL A 31 -1.36 3.04 13.81
CA VAL A 31 -1.42 2.32 12.52
C VAL A 31 -2.39 1.16 12.61
N LYS A 32 -3.50 1.26 11.89
CA LYS A 32 -4.49 0.18 11.81
C LYS A 32 -3.88 -1.08 11.14
N PRO A 33 -4.13 -2.30 11.66
CA PRO A 33 -3.55 -3.53 11.12
C PRO A 33 -3.70 -3.72 9.61
N GLY A 34 -4.85 -3.34 9.04
CA GLY A 34 -5.08 -3.40 7.60
C GLY A 34 -4.17 -2.50 6.78
N LYS A 35 -3.79 -1.34 7.31
CA LYS A 35 -2.83 -0.43 6.66
C LYS A 35 -1.42 -1.03 6.63
N MET A 36 -1.01 -1.71 7.69
CA MET A 36 0.29 -2.41 7.74
C MET A 36 0.38 -3.49 6.67
N LEU A 37 -0.70 -4.25 6.45
CA LEU A 37 -0.76 -5.25 5.39
C LEU A 37 -0.58 -4.60 4.00
N LEU A 38 -1.26 -3.49 3.73
CA LEU A 38 -1.13 -2.79 2.45
C LEU A 38 0.31 -2.31 2.22
N PHE A 39 0.97 -1.79 3.24
CA PHE A 39 2.37 -1.36 3.13
C PHE A 39 3.34 -2.53 2.93
N ASP A 40 3.09 -3.70 3.54
CA ASP A 40 3.86 -4.91 3.28
C ASP A 40 3.68 -5.40 1.84
N LEU A 41 2.46 -5.35 1.30
CA LEU A 41 2.18 -5.65 -0.10
C LEU A 41 2.96 -4.72 -1.04
N GLU A 42 2.93 -3.41 -0.79
CA GLU A 42 3.70 -2.42 -1.55
C GLU A 42 5.21 -2.70 -1.52
N ALA A 43 5.76 -2.99 -0.34
CA ALA A 43 7.18 -3.27 -0.19
C ALA A 43 7.61 -4.52 -0.96
N ARG A 44 6.80 -5.58 -0.92
CA ARG A 44 7.06 -6.82 -1.68
C ARG A 44 6.92 -6.59 -3.18
N PHE A 45 5.90 -5.85 -3.60
CA PHE A 45 5.69 -5.49 -5.00
C PHE A 45 6.88 -4.68 -5.55
N ALA A 46 7.28 -3.62 -4.84
CA ALA A 46 8.43 -2.79 -5.22
C ALA A 46 9.73 -3.59 -5.30
N LYS A 47 9.99 -4.48 -4.34
CA LYS A 47 11.16 -5.34 -4.35
C LYS A 47 11.18 -6.27 -5.56
N ASP A 48 10.06 -6.88 -5.89
CA ASP A 48 9.94 -7.81 -7.01
C ASP A 48 10.13 -7.08 -8.35
N VAL A 49 9.50 -5.91 -8.52
CA VAL A 49 9.67 -5.07 -9.72
C VAL A 49 11.11 -4.58 -9.86
N ALA A 50 11.78 -4.20 -8.79
CA ALA A 50 13.19 -3.82 -8.84
C ALA A 50 14.09 -4.95 -9.36
N GLN A 51 13.74 -6.21 -9.10
CA GLN A 51 14.51 -7.38 -9.52
C GLN A 51 14.17 -7.86 -10.93
N ARG A 52 12.89 -7.83 -11.32
CA ARG A 52 12.39 -8.47 -12.54
C ARG A 52 11.73 -7.52 -13.54
N GLY A 53 11.59 -6.24 -13.20
CA GLY A 53 11.01 -5.22 -14.08
C GLY A 53 9.53 -5.45 -14.38
N GLY A 54 9.16 -5.20 -15.62
CA GLY A 54 7.78 -5.30 -16.10
C GLY A 54 7.13 -6.68 -15.93
N ALA A 55 7.89 -7.75 -15.98
CA ALA A 55 7.37 -9.10 -15.73
C ALA A 55 6.81 -9.23 -14.31
N ALA A 56 7.56 -8.76 -13.29
CA ALA A 56 7.08 -8.72 -11.93
C ALA A 56 5.86 -7.79 -11.78
N PHE A 57 5.93 -6.61 -12.40
CA PHE A 57 4.81 -5.67 -12.37
C PHE A 57 3.52 -6.34 -12.81
N ALA A 58 3.53 -7.03 -13.95
CA ALA A 58 2.37 -7.72 -14.47
C ALA A 58 1.90 -8.91 -13.60
N ASP A 59 2.82 -9.65 -12.98
CA ASP A 59 2.51 -10.82 -12.13
C ASP A 59 1.71 -10.43 -10.87
N TRP A 60 1.83 -9.21 -10.40
CA TRP A 60 1.10 -8.72 -9.24
C TRP A 60 -0.36 -8.39 -9.52
N PHE A 61 -0.76 -8.21 -10.79
CA PHE A 61 -2.14 -7.88 -11.15
C PHE A 61 -3.08 -9.11 -11.05
N ALA A 62 -4.32 -8.82 -10.68
CA ALA A 62 -5.43 -9.77 -10.83
C ALA A 62 -5.70 -10.05 -12.32
N GLU A 63 -6.37 -11.16 -12.65
CA GLU A 63 -6.69 -11.53 -14.03
C GLU A 63 -7.48 -10.43 -14.77
N ASP A 64 -8.37 -9.73 -14.07
CA ASP A 64 -9.17 -8.61 -14.53
C ASP A 64 -8.59 -7.24 -14.16
N GLY A 65 -7.32 -7.20 -13.71
CA GLY A 65 -6.66 -5.98 -13.26
C GLY A 65 -6.51 -4.94 -14.36
N VAL A 66 -6.39 -3.67 -13.96
CA VAL A 66 -6.32 -2.52 -14.87
C VAL A 66 -5.09 -1.70 -14.56
N ALA A 67 -4.29 -1.38 -15.59
CA ALA A 67 -3.19 -0.42 -15.49
C ALA A 67 -3.54 0.84 -16.28
N LEU A 68 -3.44 1.99 -15.61
CA LEU A 68 -3.68 3.32 -16.15
C LEU A 68 -2.37 4.10 -16.18
N GLY A 69 -1.90 4.44 -17.36
CA GLY A 69 -0.71 5.24 -17.54
C GLY A 69 -1.03 6.66 -18.02
N ASN A 70 -0.10 7.58 -17.83
CA ASN A 70 -0.26 8.97 -18.25
C ASN A 70 -0.29 9.08 -19.78
N GLY A 71 -1.37 9.63 -20.34
CA GLY A 71 -1.52 9.89 -21.77
C GLY A 71 -1.68 8.66 -22.66
N VAL A 72 -1.90 7.48 -22.09
CA VAL A 72 -2.12 6.23 -22.84
C VAL A 72 -3.49 5.60 -22.51
N ALA A 73 -3.97 4.77 -23.43
CA ALA A 73 -5.21 4.03 -23.22
C ALA A 73 -5.06 3.06 -22.02
N PRO A 74 -6.15 2.79 -21.29
CA PRO A 74 -6.15 1.78 -20.24
C PRO A 74 -5.72 0.40 -20.76
N VAL A 75 -4.86 -0.29 -20.02
CA VAL A 75 -4.50 -1.68 -20.28
C VAL A 75 -5.32 -2.56 -19.37
N VAL A 76 -6.23 -3.35 -19.93
CA VAL A 76 -7.22 -4.13 -19.17
C VAL A 76 -6.92 -5.63 -19.26
N GLY A 77 -6.83 -6.25 -18.09
CA GLY A 77 -6.54 -7.66 -17.92
C GLY A 77 -5.05 -8.00 -17.87
N ARG A 78 -4.69 -8.94 -17.00
CA ARG A 78 -3.28 -9.32 -16.75
C ARG A 78 -2.55 -9.73 -18.04
N VAL A 79 -3.20 -10.44 -18.96
CA VAL A 79 -2.59 -10.86 -20.23
C VAL A 79 -2.16 -9.66 -21.08
N ALA A 80 -2.97 -8.60 -21.13
CA ALA A 80 -2.61 -7.36 -21.83
C ALA A 80 -1.51 -6.60 -21.11
N ILE A 81 -1.54 -6.59 -19.78
CA ILE A 81 -0.49 -5.94 -18.96
C ILE A 81 0.86 -6.63 -19.17
N VAL A 82 0.91 -7.97 -19.19
CA VAL A 82 2.13 -8.74 -19.53
C VAL A 82 2.70 -8.34 -20.89
N LYS A 83 1.85 -8.15 -21.89
CA LYS A 83 2.28 -7.74 -23.24
C LYS A 83 2.79 -6.29 -23.29
N SER A 84 2.31 -5.41 -22.44
CA SER A 84 2.71 -4.01 -22.41
C SER A 84 3.90 -3.75 -21.49
N ALA A 85 4.04 -4.48 -20.40
CA ALA A 85 5.07 -4.31 -19.39
C ALA A 85 6.35 -5.09 -19.75
N THR A 86 7.02 -4.69 -20.82
CA THR A 86 8.17 -5.41 -21.40
C THR A 86 9.53 -4.89 -20.94
N TRP A 87 9.58 -3.88 -20.07
CA TRP A 87 10.84 -3.30 -19.61
C TRP A 87 11.60 -4.24 -18.68
N THR A 88 12.92 -4.13 -18.72
CA THR A 88 13.83 -4.80 -17.80
C THR A 88 14.38 -3.81 -16.78
N PRO A 89 14.92 -4.25 -15.63
CA PRO A 89 15.55 -3.35 -14.66
C PRO A 89 16.72 -2.55 -15.23
N GLN A 90 17.35 -3.02 -16.32
CA GLN A 90 18.44 -2.32 -17.00
C GLN A 90 17.96 -1.22 -17.93
N SER A 91 16.74 -1.36 -18.49
CA SER A 91 16.17 -0.39 -19.42
C SER A 91 15.32 0.68 -18.73
N TYR A 92 14.64 0.31 -17.63
CA TYR A 92 13.80 1.21 -16.87
C TYR A 92 13.72 0.76 -15.41
N GLN A 93 14.11 1.64 -14.50
CA GLN A 93 14.01 1.43 -13.06
C GLN A 93 12.81 2.20 -12.53
N LEU A 94 11.84 1.48 -12.02
CA LEU A 94 10.66 2.04 -11.37
C LEU A 94 10.75 1.83 -9.87
N THR A 95 10.68 2.91 -9.13
CA THR A 95 10.65 2.93 -7.67
C THR A 95 9.47 3.73 -7.18
N TRP A 96 8.92 3.36 -6.03
CA TRP A 96 7.84 4.13 -5.41
C TRP A 96 7.81 3.95 -3.90
N THR A 97 7.19 4.92 -3.25
CA THR A 97 7.02 4.94 -1.79
C THR A 97 5.59 5.32 -1.46
N PRO A 98 4.86 4.49 -0.72
CA PRO A 98 3.53 4.83 -0.26
C PRO A 98 3.58 5.98 0.75
N THR A 99 2.72 6.96 0.55
CA THR A 99 2.49 8.05 1.52
C THR A 99 1.47 7.62 2.54
N ASP A 100 0.38 6.98 2.08
CA ASP A 100 -0.69 6.50 2.93
C ASP A 100 -1.47 5.35 2.28
N GLY A 101 -2.38 4.74 3.04
CA GLY A 101 -3.26 3.68 2.55
C GLY A 101 -4.45 3.47 3.48
N VAL A 102 -5.52 2.97 2.90
CA VAL A 102 -6.77 2.70 3.60
C VAL A 102 -7.25 1.30 3.26
N MET A 103 -7.50 0.50 4.28
CA MET A 103 -8.18 -0.78 4.14
C MET A 103 -9.69 -0.55 4.20
N GLY A 104 -10.42 -1.10 3.26
CA GLY A 104 -11.88 -1.10 3.28
C GLY A 104 -12.45 -1.85 4.50
N PRO A 105 -13.69 -1.54 4.89
CA PRO A 105 -14.28 -2.11 6.13
C PRO A 105 -14.47 -3.62 6.06
N SER A 106 -14.60 -4.23 4.88
CA SER A 106 -14.68 -5.68 4.67
C SER A 106 -13.34 -6.40 4.84
N GLY A 107 -12.21 -5.67 4.78
CA GLY A 107 -10.87 -6.24 4.93
C GLY A 107 -10.38 -7.06 3.73
N ASP A 108 -11.03 -6.96 2.58
CA ASP A 108 -10.71 -7.69 1.35
C ASP A 108 -10.36 -6.78 0.16
N ILE A 109 -10.50 -5.47 0.34
CA ILE A 109 -10.11 -4.43 -0.61
C ILE A 109 -9.51 -3.26 0.14
N GLY A 110 -8.51 -2.62 -0.45
CA GLY A 110 -7.90 -1.42 0.10
C GLY A 110 -7.12 -0.69 -0.99
N TYR A 111 -6.61 0.48 -0.68
CA TYR A 111 -5.77 1.23 -1.60
C TYR A 111 -4.58 1.87 -0.87
N THR A 112 -3.53 2.07 -1.62
CA THR A 112 -2.36 2.87 -1.25
C THR A 112 -2.18 3.97 -2.27
N TRP A 113 -1.53 5.04 -1.88
CA TRP A 113 -1.14 6.12 -2.78
C TRP A 113 0.18 6.70 -2.33
N GLY A 114 0.93 7.26 -3.27
CA GLY A 114 2.23 7.81 -2.96
C GLY A 114 2.89 8.44 -4.17
N HIS A 115 4.20 8.46 -4.11
CA HIS A 115 5.07 9.03 -5.12
C HIS A 115 5.88 7.94 -5.82
N PHE A 116 6.10 8.09 -7.13
CA PHE A 116 6.96 7.21 -7.90
C PHE A 116 8.03 7.99 -8.65
N GLU A 117 9.13 7.30 -8.93
CA GLU A 117 10.18 7.74 -9.85
C GLU A 117 10.52 6.63 -10.83
N GLY A 118 10.66 7.01 -12.10
CA GLY A 118 11.12 6.14 -13.16
C GLY A 118 12.42 6.67 -13.76
N HIS A 119 13.44 5.84 -13.87
CA HIS A 119 14.73 6.19 -14.42
C HIS A 119 15.02 5.39 -15.68
N SER A 120 15.33 6.07 -16.76
CA SER A 120 15.68 5.47 -18.06
C SER A 120 16.79 6.28 -18.75
N LYS A 121 17.05 5.96 -20.01
CA LYS A 121 17.92 6.75 -20.86
C LYS A 121 17.18 7.11 -22.15
N ASP A 122 17.44 8.29 -22.68
CA ASP A 122 16.96 8.70 -24.01
C ASP A 122 17.76 7.99 -25.13
N ALA A 123 17.38 8.25 -26.36
CA ALA A 123 18.03 7.68 -27.55
C ALA A 123 19.52 8.09 -27.68
N ALA A 124 19.93 9.19 -27.05
CA ALA A 124 21.31 9.67 -27.02
C ALA A 124 22.09 9.09 -25.82
N GLY A 125 21.44 8.30 -24.94
CA GLY A 125 22.06 7.73 -23.77
C GLY A 125 22.04 8.62 -22.53
N ASN A 126 21.42 9.79 -22.58
CA ASN A 126 21.32 10.69 -21.43
C ASN A 126 20.30 10.15 -20.42
N PRO A 127 20.54 10.34 -19.11
CA PRO A 127 19.59 9.93 -18.08
C PRO A 127 18.28 10.75 -18.17
N VAL A 128 17.16 10.05 -18.08
CA VAL A 128 15.81 10.62 -18.02
C VAL A 128 15.15 10.16 -16.73
N THR A 129 14.64 11.10 -15.95
CA THR A 129 13.85 10.82 -14.74
C THR A 129 12.42 11.31 -14.98
N THR A 130 11.48 10.44 -14.71
CA THR A 130 10.04 10.76 -14.68
C THR A 130 9.58 10.58 -13.25
N SER A 131 8.85 11.53 -12.71
CA SER A 131 8.26 11.41 -11.37
C SER A 131 6.77 11.70 -11.39
N GLY A 132 6.08 11.22 -10.38
CA GLY A 132 4.64 11.44 -10.31
C GLY A 132 4.01 10.81 -9.07
N ARG A 133 2.70 10.81 -9.08
CA ARG A 133 1.88 10.20 -8.03
C ARG A 133 1.21 8.95 -8.55
N TYR A 134 1.00 8.00 -7.65
CA TYR A 134 0.30 6.77 -7.98
C TYR A 134 -0.80 6.46 -6.99
N ILE A 135 -1.72 5.62 -7.40
CA ILE A 135 -2.67 4.91 -6.56
C ILE A 135 -2.72 3.45 -6.99
N THR A 136 -2.61 2.54 -6.03
CA THR A 136 -2.79 1.10 -6.24
C THR A 136 -3.98 0.62 -5.43
N ILE A 137 -4.94 -0.02 -6.09
CA ILE A 137 -6.07 -0.70 -5.44
C ILE A 137 -5.72 -2.18 -5.30
N TRP A 138 -5.68 -2.64 -4.08
CA TRP A 138 -5.41 -4.01 -3.67
C TRP A 138 -6.72 -4.75 -3.44
N ARG A 139 -6.83 -5.97 -3.94
CA ARG A 139 -7.99 -6.85 -3.73
C ARG A 139 -7.55 -8.25 -3.37
N LYS A 140 -8.15 -8.78 -2.29
CA LYS A 140 -7.98 -10.16 -1.89
C LYS A 140 -8.72 -11.08 -2.85
N GLN A 141 -8.03 -12.09 -3.34
CA GLN A 141 -8.59 -13.10 -4.25
C GLN A 141 -9.29 -14.22 -3.45
N PRO A 142 -10.13 -15.04 -4.10
CA PRO A 142 -10.80 -16.17 -3.43
C PRO A 142 -9.84 -17.18 -2.76
N ASP A 143 -8.62 -17.32 -3.29
CA ASP A 143 -7.56 -18.16 -2.73
C ASP A 143 -6.82 -17.52 -1.54
N GLY A 144 -7.21 -16.32 -1.14
CA GLY A 144 -6.60 -15.57 -0.04
C GLY A 144 -5.39 -14.72 -0.44
N THR A 145 -4.88 -14.82 -1.67
CA THR A 145 -3.78 -13.96 -2.15
C THR A 145 -4.27 -12.55 -2.40
N TRP A 146 -3.35 -11.58 -2.28
CA TRP A 146 -3.64 -10.19 -2.62
C TRP A 146 -3.06 -9.85 -3.98
N LYS A 147 -3.85 -9.18 -4.81
CA LYS A 147 -3.49 -8.75 -6.16
C LYS A 147 -3.86 -7.29 -6.39
N VAL A 148 -3.16 -6.66 -7.31
CA VAL A 148 -3.47 -5.33 -7.81
C VAL A 148 -4.72 -5.43 -8.69
N ALA A 149 -5.81 -4.77 -8.27
CA ALA A 149 -7.03 -4.66 -9.07
C ALA A 149 -6.97 -3.47 -10.03
N LEU A 150 -6.33 -2.38 -9.61
CA LEU A 150 -6.06 -1.22 -10.44
C LEU A 150 -4.78 -0.55 -9.96
N ASP A 151 -3.94 -0.15 -10.89
CA ASP A 151 -2.81 0.73 -10.67
C ASP A 151 -2.90 1.92 -11.61
N ALA A 152 -2.71 3.12 -11.08
CA ALA A 152 -2.78 4.34 -11.86
C ALA A 152 -1.62 5.27 -11.50
N GLY A 153 -0.87 5.70 -12.51
CA GLY A 153 0.19 6.69 -12.39
C GLY A 153 -0.14 7.98 -13.15
N ALA A 154 0.15 9.11 -12.55
CA ALA A 154 0.07 10.42 -13.19
C ALA A 154 1.40 11.15 -12.99
N ASN A 155 2.04 11.53 -14.11
CA ASN A 155 3.29 12.29 -14.05
C ASN A 155 3.05 13.65 -13.42
N GLU A 156 3.96 14.07 -12.56
CA GLU A 156 4.02 15.46 -12.12
C GLU A 156 4.64 16.30 -13.21
N PRO A 157 4.14 17.53 -13.43
CA PRO A 157 4.86 18.45 -14.31
C PRO A 157 6.28 18.61 -13.79
N ALA A 158 7.27 18.66 -14.70
CA ALA A 158 8.62 19.05 -14.32
C ALA A 158 8.51 20.29 -13.42
N ALA A 159 9.23 20.27 -12.28
CA ALA A 159 9.14 21.36 -11.31
C ALA A 159 9.11 22.68 -12.05
N ALA A 160 8.03 23.45 -11.86
CA ALA A 160 7.90 24.73 -12.52
C ALA A 160 9.17 25.51 -12.19
N GLY A 161 10.03 25.68 -13.18
CA GLY A 161 11.15 26.59 -13.04
C GLY A 161 10.63 27.92 -12.48
N ASP A 162 11.46 28.87 -12.25
CA ASP A 162 11.17 30.18 -11.63
C ASP A 162 9.93 30.98 -12.13
N CYS A 163 9.08 30.35 -12.97
CA CYS A 163 7.85 30.95 -13.50
C CYS A 163 6.81 31.34 -12.43
N CYS A 164 6.97 30.85 -11.19
CA CYS A 164 6.11 31.22 -10.05
C CYS A 164 6.73 32.24 -9.08
N LYS A 165 7.90 32.80 -9.39
CA LYS A 165 8.41 33.95 -8.67
C LYS A 165 7.65 35.20 -9.13
N LEU A 166 6.81 35.71 -8.23
CA LEU A 166 6.21 37.05 -8.44
C LEU A 166 7.35 38.05 -8.63
N PRO A 167 7.26 38.97 -9.60
CA PRO A 167 8.22 40.07 -9.73
C PRO A 167 8.18 40.89 -8.41
N ASN A 168 9.35 41.16 -7.87
CA ASN A 168 9.50 42.05 -6.68
C ASN A 168 9.09 43.46 -7.04
#